data_10d91ca29ea23b5182b6558b500574f6
#
_entry.id   10d91ca29ea23b5182b6558b500574f6
#
_cell.length_a   1.000
_cell.length_b   1.000
_cell.length_c   1.000
_cell.angle_alpha   90.00
_cell.angle_beta   90.00
_cell.angle_gamma   90.00
#
_symmetry.space_group_name_H-M   'P 1'
#
loop_
_entity.id
_entity.type
_entity.pdbx_description
1 polymer ?
#
loop_
_entity_poly.entity_id
_entity_poly.type
_entity_poly.pdbx_seq_one_letter_code
_entity_poly.pdbx_strand_id
1 'polypeptide(L)'
;MARACRKLGGCPTGQAVMTEGFALPAQAVIHTVGPIWRGGESGEAVLLGSCYRTSLTLAAEAGFRSIAFPLISAGIYGYPLKQALEIAVSSMQAFLAEYEMQVYLTVLEEKLIPLAESFLRRKREEV
;
A
#
# COMPACT_ATOMS: atom_id res chain seq x y z
N MET A 1 9.96 -14.06 1.23
CA MET A 1 9.70 -12.81 0.50
C MET A 1 10.98 -12.01 0.26
N ALA A 2 11.78 -11.71 1.26
CA ALA A 2 13.05 -11.01 1.06
C ALA A 2 13.97 -11.74 0.08
N ARG A 3 13.92 -13.06 0.08
CA ARG A 3 14.71 -13.89 -0.83
C ARG A 3 14.29 -13.71 -2.29
N ALA A 4 12.98 -13.58 -2.55
CA ALA A 4 12.48 -13.35 -3.91
C ALA A 4 12.88 -11.97 -4.42
N CYS A 5 12.83 -10.94 -3.58
CA CYS A 5 13.29 -9.61 -3.94
C CYS A 5 14.79 -9.59 -4.26
N ARG A 6 15.60 -10.35 -3.52
CA ARG A 6 17.04 -10.45 -3.80
C ARG A 6 17.32 -11.06 -5.17
N LYS A 7 16.55 -12.08 -5.56
CA LYS A 7 16.68 -12.70 -6.88
C LYS A 7 16.37 -11.71 -8.00
N LEU A 8 15.51 -10.74 -7.73
CA LEU A 8 15.13 -9.71 -8.70
C LEU A 8 16.01 -8.47 -8.63
N GLY A 9 17.13 -8.54 -7.89
CA GLY A 9 18.03 -7.39 -7.75
C GLY A 9 17.59 -6.40 -6.69
N GLY A 10 16.64 -6.79 -5.81
CA GLY A 10 16.13 -5.94 -4.76
C GLY A 10 14.92 -5.11 -5.20
N CYS A 11 14.51 -4.19 -4.34
CA CYS A 11 13.36 -3.32 -4.58
C CYS A 11 13.63 -1.96 -3.93
N PRO A 12 13.85 -0.89 -4.71
CA PRO A 12 14.04 0.44 -4.14
C PRO A 12 12.81 0.93 -3.39
N THR A 13 13.01 1.80 -2.40
CA THR A 13 11.92 2.39 -1.63
C THR A 13 10.92 3.09 -2.57
N GLY A 14 9.63 2.84 -2.36
CA GLY A 14 8.56 3.41 -3.17
C GLY A 14 8.28 2.68 -4.48
N GLN A 15 9.09 1.68 -4.81
CA GLN A 15 8.89 0.83 -5.99
C GLN A 15 8.24 -0.49 -5.59
N ALA A 16 7.84 -1.28 -6.58
CA ALA A 16 7.22 -2.58 -6.33
C ALA A 16 7.64 -3.58 -7.38
N VAL A 17 7.78 -4.85 -6.96
CA VAL A 17 8.06 -5.97 -7.87
C VAL A 17 7.11 -7.10 -7.55
N MET A 18 6.77 -7.91 -8.55
CA MET A 18 5.81 -8.99 -8.39
C MET A 18 6.50 -10.33 -8.57
N THR A 19 6.15 -11.29 -7.71
CA THR A 19 6.61 -12.68 -7.81
C THR A 19 5.39 -13.61 -7.74
N GLU A 20 5.60 -14.88 -8.07
CA GLU A 20 4.56 -15.89 -7.91
C GLU A 20 4.18 -16.05 -6.43
N GLY A 21 2.95 -16.51 -6.18
CA GLY A 21 2.45 -16.71 -4.81
C GLY A 21 3.11 -17.85 -4.05
N PHE A 22 3.92 -18.66 -4.72
CA PHE A 22 4.58 -19.84 -4.15
C PHE A 22 3.56 -20.77 -3.46
N ALA A 23 3.75 -21.08 -2.17
CA ALA A 23 2.83 -21.93 -1.42
C ALA A 23 1.69 -21.15 -0.74
N LEU A 24 1.61 -19.83 -0.95
CA LEU A 24 0.57 -19.00 -0.36
C LEU A 24 -0.74 -19.12 -1.13
N PRO A 25 -1.91 -18.93 -0.48
CA PRO A 25 -3.19 -18.95 -1.16
C PRO A 25 -3.45 -17.67 -1.97
N ALA A 26 -2.48 -17.24 -2.74
CA ALA A 26 -2.54 -16.07 -3.60
C ALA A 26 -1.86 -16.40 -4.92
N GLN A 27 -2.34 -15.79 -6.01
CA GLN A 27 -1.77 -16.03 -7.34
C GLN A 27 -0.43 -15.34 -7.51
N ALA A 28 -0.22 -14.22 -6.82
CA ALA A 28 1.03 -13.49 -6.88
C ALA A 28 1.24 -12.72 -5.58
N VAL A 29 2.49 -12.33 -5.33
CA VAL A 29 2.85 -11.48 -4.20
C VAL A 29 3.55 -10.26 -4.78
N ILE A 30 3.12 -9.07 -4.35
CA ILE A 30 3.78 -7.82 -4.71
C ILE A 30 4.63 -7.39 -3.54
N HIS A 31 5.91 -7.18 -3.79
CA HIS A 31 6.88 -6.73 -2.79
C HIS A 31 7.12 -5.24 -2.99
N THR A 32 6.94 -4.46 -1.95
CA THR A 32 7.23 -3.04 -1.98
C THR A 32 7.96 -2.67 -0.69
N VAL A 33 8.82 -1.66 -0.78
CA VAL A 33 9.60 -1.19 0.37
C VAL A 33 9.11 0.20 0.75
N GLY A 34 8.45 0.28 1.91
CA GLY A 34 7.99 1.56 2.43
C GLY A 34 9.14 2.36 3.05
N PRO A 35 8.96 3.67 3.20
CA PRO A 35 9.98 4.52 3.83
C PRO A 35 10.04 4.30 5.34
N ILE A 36 11.24 4.48 5.90
CA ILE A 36 11.44 4.58 7.34
C ILE A 36 11.05 6.00 7.75
N TRP A 37 10.28 6.13 8.83
CA TRP A 37 9.86 7.44 9.31
C TRP A 37 11.05 8.20 9.90
N ARG A 38 11.30 9.39 9.43
CA ARG A 38 12.41 10.26 9.88
C ARG A 38 11.92 11.68 10.18
N GLY A 39 10.69 11.81 10.68
CA GLY A 39 10.12 13.09 11.07
C GLY A 39 9.19 13.75 10.06
N GLY A 40 9.04 13.18 8.86
CA GLY A 40 8.10 13.66 7.85
C GLY A 40 8.65 14.67 6.87
N GLU A 41 9.93 15.03 6.95
CA GLU A 41 10.54 16.03 6.07
C GLU A 41 11.47 15.44 5.00
N SER A 42 11.59 14.12 4.96
CA SER A 42 12.50 13.43 4.04
C SER A 42 11.77 12.80 2.85
N GLY A 43 10.57 13.30 2.51
CA GLY A 43 9.80 12.78 1.38
C GLY A 43 9.05 11.50 1.68
N GLU A 44 8.85 11.15 2.94
CA GLU A 44 8.22 9.89 3.33
C GLU A 44 6.80 9.77 2.80
N ALA A 45 6.02 10.85 2.81
CA ALA A 45 4.64 10.82 2.32
C ALA A 45 4.58 10.49 0.83
N VAL A 46 5.46 11.06 0.04
CA VAL A 46 5.56 10.79 -1.40
C VAL A 46 5.97 9.33 -1.63
N LEU A 47 6.97 8.85 -0.90
CA LEU A 47 7.45 7.48 -1.04
C LEU A 47 6.40 6.47 -0.61
N LEU A 48 5.68 6.73 0.48
CA LEU A 48 4.62 5.84 0.94
C LEU A 48 3.46 5.77 -0.06
N GLY A 49 3.02 6.91 -0.57
CA GLY A 49 2.00 6.95 -1.64
C GLY A 49 2.46 6.21 -2.88
N SER A 50 3.74 6.32 -3.23
CA SER A 50 4.32 5.59 -4.36
C SER A 50 4.24 4.08 -4.17
N CYS A 51 4.44 3.56 -2.94
CA CYS A 51 4.31 2.14 -2.65
C CYS A 51 2.92 1.62 -3.05
N TYR A 52 1.88 2.31 -2.63
CA TYR A 52 0.51 1.92 -2.96
C TYR A 52 0.24 2.04 -4.46
N ARG A 53 0.60 3.17 -5.06
CA ARG A 53 0.35 3.42 -6.48
C ARG A 53 1.08 2.43 -7.39
N THR A 54 2.36 2.19 -7.16
CA THR A 54 3.13 1.26 -7.99
C THR A 54 2.63 -0.17 -7.83
N SER A 55 2.26 -0.57 -6.62
CA SER A 55 1.70 -1.90 -6.37
C SER A 55 0.35 -2.09 -7.07
N LEU A 56 -0.53 -1.10 -6.98
CA LEU A 56 -1.83 -1.15 -7.66
C LEU A 56 -1.68 -1.18 -9.18
N THR A 57 -0.75 -0.39 -9.71
CA THR A 57 -0.47 -0.37 -11.14
C THR A 57 0.04 -1.72 -11.63
N LEU A 58 0.97 -2.35 -10.90
CA LEU A 58 1.46 -3.68 -11.22
C LEU A 58 0.33 -4.72 -11.26
N ALA A 59 -0.53 -4.70 -10.25
CA ALA A 59 -1.65 -5.64 -10.17
C ALA A 59 -2.62 -5.44 -11.35
N ALA A 60 -2.94 -4.20 -11.67
CA ALA A 60 -3.84 -3.88 -12.77
C ALA A 60 -3.25 -4.30 -14.13
N GLU A 61 -1.97 -4.03 -14.35
CA GLU A 61 -1.28 -4.41 -15.58
C GLU A 61 -1.20 -5.94 -15.76
N ALA A 62 -1.11 -6.66 -14.64
CA ALA A 62 -1.12 -8.12 -14.66
C ALA A 62 -2.51 -8.73 -14.78
N GLY A 63 -3.56 -7.91 -14.80
CA GLY A 63 -4.94 -8.38 -14.96
C GLY A 63 -5.62 -8.84 -13.68
N PHE A 64 -5.05 -8.58 -12.52
CA PHE A 64 -5.67 -8.93 -11.25
C PHE A 64 -6.83 -7.97 -10.94
N ARG A 65 -7.89 -8.51 -10.32
CA ARG A 65 -9.08 -7.76 -9.97
C ARG A 65 -9.19 -7.45 -8.48
N SER A 66 -8.28 -7.98 -7.68
CA SER A 66 -8.25 -7.73 -6.24
C SER A 66 -6.83 -7.72 -5.73
N ILE A 67 -6.61 -6.93 -4.69
CA ILE A 67 -5.32 -6.80 -4.03
C ILE A 67 -5.57 -6.48 -2.56
N ALA A 68 -4.73 -7.03 -1.68
CA ALA A 68 -4.79 -6.74 -0.26
C ALA A 68 -3.48 -6.15 0.20
N PHE A 69 -3.57 -5.11 1.01
CA PHE A 69 -2.41 -4.41 1.58
C PHE A 69 -2.43 -4.46 3.10
N PRO A 70 -1.27 -4.60 3.74
CA PRO A 70 -1.13 -4.17 5.12
C PRO A 70 -0.97 -2.66 5.18
N LEU A 71 -0.97 -2.10 6.38
CA LEU A 71 -0.65 -0.68 6.55
C LEU A 71 0.87 -0.50 6.46
N ILE A 72 1.35 -0.12 5.28
CA ILE A 72 2.78 -0.05 4.96
C ILE A 72 3.49 0.96 5.86
N SER A 73 4.70 0.64 6.31
CA SER A 73 5.58 1.46 7.17
C SER A 73 5.08 1.72 8.58
N ALA A 74 3.90 1.24 8.96
CA ALA A 74 3.31 1.55 10.26
C ALA A 74 3.85 0.70 11.41
N GLY A 75 4.61 -0.35 11.12
CA GLY A 75 5.20 -1.21 12.13
C GLY A 75 6.59 -0.76 12.52
N ILE A 76 7.60 -1.60 12.21
CA ILE A 76 8.99 -1.36 12.56
C ILE A 76 9.54 -0.04 12.01
N TYR A 77 9.04 0.39 10.85
CA TYR A 77 9.51 1.63 10.24
C TYR A 77 8.98 2.90 10.92
N GLY A 78 8.06 2.75 11.86
CA GLY A 78 7.67 3.82 12.78
C GLY A 78 6.81 4.94 12.19
N TYR A 79 6.24 4.76 11.02
CA TYR A 79 5.37 5.78 10.44
C TYR A 79 4.16 6.01 11.35
N PRO A 80 3.80 7.28 11.66
CA PRO A 80 2.63 7.54 12.52
C PRO A 80 1.37 6.94 11.92
N LEU A 81 0.61 6.19 12.73
CA LEU A 81 -0.51 5.39 12.26
C LEU A 81 -1.57 6.20 11.52
N LYS A 82 -1.96 7.34 12.08
CA LYS A 82 -2.97 8.19 11.46
C LYS A 82 -2.55 8.69 10.08
N GLN A 83 -1.30 9.16 9.97
CA GLN A 83 -0.76 9.67 8.71
C GLN A 83 -0.57 8.55 7.70
N ALA A 84 -0.08 7.39 8.13
CA ALA A 84 0.06 6.23 7.25
C ALA A 84 -1.28 5.79 6.69
N LEU A 85 -2.31 5.76 7.53
CA LEU A 85 -3.67 5.38 7.12
C LEU A 85 -4.26 6.39 6.13
N GLU A 86 -4.08 7.67 6.37
CA GLU A 86 -4.57 8.71 5.46
C GLU A 86 -3.95 8.58 4.08
N ILE A 87 -2.64 8.34 4.00
CA ILE A 87 -1.95 8.17 2.72
C ILE A 87 -2.42 6.89 2.02
N ALA A 88 -2.59 5.80 2.76
CA ALA A 88 -3.09 4.55 2.20
C ALA A 88 -4.48 4.74 1.57
N VAL A 89 -5.40 5.32 2.32
CA VAL A 89 -6.77 5.52 1.85
C VAL A 89 -6.81 6.47 0.66
N SER A 90 -6.12 7.60 0.72
CA SER A 90 -6.13 8.58 -0.37
C SER A 90 -5.48 8.02 -1.64
N SER A 91 -4.40 7.24 -1.51
CA SER A 91 -3.73 6.60 -2.65
C SER A 91 -4.64 5.58 -3.33
N MET A 92 -5.33 4.76 -2.53
CA MET A 92 -6.28 3.77 -3.04
C MET A 92 -7.47 4.42 -3.73
N GLN A 93 -8.02 5.48 -3.15
CA GLN A 93 -9.15 6.19 -3.74
C GLN A 93 -8.79 6.88 -5.05
N ALA A 94 -7.60 7.47 -5.13
CA ALA A 94 -7.12 8.09 -6.35
C ALA A 94 -7.01 7.06 -7.49
N PHE A 95 -6.52 5.86 -7.18
CA PHE A 95 -6.42 4.79 -8.15
C PHE A 95 -7.82 4.30 -8.59
N LEU A 96 -8.71 4.08 -7.62
CA LEU A 96 -10.05 3.56 -7.88
C LEU A 96 -10.96 4.55 -8.63
N ALA A 97 -10.60 5.83 -8.67
CA ALA A 97 -11.31 6.80 -9.47
C ALA A 97 -11.14 6.55 -10.98
N GLU A 98 -10.07 5.86 -11.37
CA GLU A 98 -9.75 5.61 -12.78
C GLU A 98 -9.80 4.13 -13.18
N TYR A 99 -9.72 3.20 -12.21
CA TYR A 99 -9.63 1.77 -12.47
C TYR A 99 -10.59 1.00 -11.58
N GLU A 100 -11.13 -0.09 -12.11
CA GLU A 100 -11.94 -1.02 -11.31
C GLU A 100 -11.05 -2.06 -10.66
N MET A 101 -11.13 -2.15 -9.33
CA MET A 101 -10.40 -3.15 -8.56
C MET A 101 -10.97 -3.23 -7.16
N GLN A 102 -10.95 -4.42 -6.56
CA GLN A 102 -11.27 -4.60 -5.15
C GLN A 102 -9.98 -4.46 -4.35
N VAL A 103 -9.92 -3.44 -3.51
CA VAL A 103 -8.74 -3.18 -2.69
C VAL A 103 -9.10 -3.38 -1.22
N TYR A 104 -8.32 -4.22 -0.55
CA TYR A 104 -8.50 -4.51 0.86
C TYR A 104 -7.31 -3.93 1.63
N LEU A 105 -7.60 -3.22 2.69
CA LEU A 105 -6.58 -2.73 3.62
C LEU A 105 -6.76 -3.44 4.95
N THR A 106 -5.76 -4.21 5.38
CA THR A 106 -5.81 -4.88 6.67
C THR A 106 -5.14 -4.01 7.72
N VAL A 107 -5.79 -3.88 8.87
CA VAL A 107 -5.25 -3.14 10.01
C VAL A 107 -5.18 -4.07 11.21
N LEU A 108 -4.09 -3.98 11.97
CA LEU A 108 -3.88 -4.84 13.13
C LEU A 108 -4.68 -4.40 14.35
N GLU A 109 -5.08 -3.15 14.40
CA GLU A 109 -5.83 -2.60 15.51
C GLU A 109 -7.23 -2.17 15.07
N GLU A 110 -8.26 -2.75 15.68
CA GLU A 110 -9.65 -2.45 15.35
C GLU A 110 -10.01 -0.98 15.52
N LYS A 111 -9.33 -0.28 16.42
CA LYS A 111 -9.57 1.14 16.65
C LYS A 111 -9.26 2.02 15.45
N LEU A 112 -8.49 1.51 14.47
CA LEU A 112 -8.18 2.23 13.24
C LEU A 112 -9.32 2.17 12.22
N ILE A 113 -10.25 1.23 12.35
CA ILE A 113 -11.34 1.06 11.40
C ILE A 113 -12.24 2.30 11.33
N PRO A 114 -12.72 2.87 12.44
CA PRO A 114 -13.53 4.09 12.36
C PRO A 114 -12.77 5.27 11.74
N LEU A 115 -11.45 5.36 11.98
CA LEU A 115 -10.64 6.41 11.40
C LEU A 115 -10.52 6.25 9.88
N ALA A 116 -10.30 5.02 9.40
CA ALA A 116 -10.25 4.73 7.97
C ALA A 116 -11.58 5.09 7.31
N GLU A 117 -12.70 4.72 7.93
CA GLU A 117 -14.02 5.06 7.42
C GLU A 117 -14.25 6.56 7.37
N SER A 118 -13.73 7.33 8.34
CA SER A 118 -13.86 8.79 8.33
C SER A 118 -13.10 9.41 7.15
N PHE A 119 -11.92 8.89 6.79
CA PHE A 119 -11.19 9.36 5.62
C PHE A 119 -11.94 9.07 4.32
N LEU A 120 -12.56 7.90 4.22
CA LEU A 120 -13.38 7.53 3.07
C LEU A 120 -14.58 8.47 2.91
N ARG A 121 -15.26 8.79 4.01
CA ARG A 121 -16.41 9.69 3.99
C ARG A 121 -16.02 11.11 3.57
N ARG A 122 -14.90 11.63 4.09
CA ARG A 122 -14.43 12.97 3.72
C ARG A 122 -14.20 13.10 2.22
N LYS A 123 -13.59 12.05 1.61
CA LYS A 123 -13.32 12.05 0.19
C LYS A 123 -14.61 12.09 -0.63
N ARG A 124 -15.65 11.38 -0.19
CA ARG A 124 -16.96 11.39 -0.85
C ARG A 124 -17.63 12.75 -0.77
N GLU A 125 -17.50 13.44 0.35
CA GLU A 125 -18.09 14.76 0.56
C GLU A 125 -17.41 15.84 -0.28
N GLU A 126 -16.14 15.69 -0.60
CA GLU A 126 -15.39 16.61 -1.45
C GLU A 126 -15.79 16.53 -2.92
N VAL A 127 -16.46 15.49 -3.32
CA VAL A 127 -16.95 15.27 -4.67
C VAL A 127 -18.37 15.78 -4.82
#